data_bc8aa7e62ea3f596ccfae1cf824b1518
#
_entry.id   bc8aa7e62ea3f596ccfae1cf824b1518
#
_cell.length_a   1.000
_cell.length_b   1.000
_cell.length_c   1.000
_cell.angle_alpha   90.00
_cell.angle_beta   90.00
_cell.angle_gamma   90.00
#
_symmetry.space_group_name_H-M   'P 1'
#
loop_
_entity.id
_entity.type
_entity.pdbx_description
1 polymer ?
#
loop_
_entity_poly.entity_id
_entity_poly.type
_entity_poly.pdbx_seq_one_letter_code
_entity_poly.pdbx_strand_id
1 'polypeptide(L)'
;MRLILNRGLIFLISILTISPKPGFTQTCTPEFILSPVGSNNTIEWDKFPEFSLPFTIIYNGPRFGDDASRPLKHGFSHLANFSGSEPSTLPVSKRALLWNSVASIDGSDQPWSVIGLESPWGNDTTLYRNHWAQYLGLLANSFDDSRTSGIPRADIICLDVERMHELDRDILALKNNDRIPQGYRNLADNTFLKTYQADIRWWYTESARYLRNLGLPSSTKLTSYSDVPVRGTWLNIPSNSWQDWTTNPQRTHYLMQNEAGNIGGTFYEQMDFLTPSAYYFYPYENPLGKEYLAYLLFQIEVNRAWSSKDIIPFVWLRYHNSFSPGSPMIPAFMAEATAIFPFFSGAKGLWLWENNFYENNEQQNYATYEHFIYGLYRLSRYADMFQGDYELVIPQSARDHMEQRNPIWRGVVKDGKILIAAQNTYATESQQTSLTLTYKQWTKTINLNGHEVLLCQFDLSDVVSSLDSSLALTSVFPNPTQRTIFVNLTSRSTQSEILFELIDLKGTVLKTLTSNTSVGDSRYRFDLPVVPRGTYLLRVSSESSSITRHIFIE
;
A
#
# COMPACT_ATOMS: atom_id res chain seq x y z
N MET A 1 31.38 -28.13 85.44
CA MET A 1 31.56 -27.00 84.53
C MET A 1 30.71 -27.36 83.25
N ARG A 2 29.46 -26.97 83.27
CA ARG A 2 28.52 -27.25 82.16
C ARG A 2 28.10 -25.94 81.53
N LEU A 3 28.45 -25.71 80.23
CA LEU A 3 28.00 -24.58 79.43
C LEU A 3 26.57 -24.90 78.87
N ILE A 4 25.64 -24.00 79.14
CA ILE A 4 24.30 -24.01 78.63
C ILE A 4 24.33 -23.20 77.34
N LEU A 5 24.05 -23.84 76.17
CA LEU A 5 23.84 -23.17 74.88
C LEU A 5 22.37 -22.73 74.79
N ASN A 6 22.17 -21.41 74.67
CA ASN A 6 20.89 -20.79 74.39
C ASN A 6 20.66 -20.81 72.87
N ARG A 7 19.62 -21.47 72.39
CA ARG A 7 19.19 -21.46 70.97
C ARG A 7 18.25 -20.28 70.76
N GLY A 8 18.76 -19.23 70.11
CA GLY A 8 17.97 -18.14 69.63
C GLY A 8 17.33 -18.53 68.25
N LEU A 9 15.99 -18.54 68.17
CA LEU A 9 15.21 -18.78 66.97
C LEU A 9 15.18 -17.47 66.16
N ILE A 10 15.92 -17.43 65.03
CA ILE A 10 15.88 -16.30 64.08
C ILE A 10 14.71 -16.57 63.09
N PHE A 11 13.65 -15.77 63.19
CA PHE A 11 12.60 -15.69 62.19
C PHE A 11 13.13 -14.90 60.97
N LEU A 12 13.41 -15.59 59.87
CA LEU A 12 13.65 -14.95 58.56
C LEU A 12 12.29 -14.53 57.96
N ILE A 13 11.98 -13.24 58.01
CA ILE A 13 10.89 -12.65 57.27
C ILE A 13 11.38 -12.48 55.81
N SER A 14 10.96 -13.39 54.93
CA SER A 14 11.16 -13.21 53.48
C SER A 14 10.25 -12.10 52.99
N ILE A 15 10.79 -10.91 52.83
CA ILE A 15 10.12 -9.83 52.11
C ILE A 15 10.15 -10.21 50.63
N LEU A 16 9.02 -10.72 50.08
CA LEU A 16 8.81 -10.79 48.64
C LEU A 16 8.77 -9.35 48.11
N THR A 17 9.87 -8.89 47.59
CA THR A 17 9.90 -7.70 46.74
C THR A 17 9.25 -8.10 45.40
N ILE A 18 7.97 -7.75 45.23
CA ILE A 18 7.33 -7.74 43.92
C ILE A 18 8.02 -6.61 43.12
N SER A 19 9.04 -6.96 42.37
CA SER A 19 9.59 -6.05 41.36
C SER A 19 8.47 -5.77 40.36
N PRO A 20 8.07 -4.51 40.14
CA PRO A 20 7.16 -4.21 39.04
C PRO A 20 7.85 -4.69 37.75
N LYS A 21 7.18 -5.55 36.97
CA LYS A 21 7.65 -5.87 35.64
C LYS A 21 7.85 -4.53 34.92
N PRO A 22 9.01 -4.27 34.31
CA PRO A 22 9.18 -3.07 33.52
C PRO A 22 8.08 -3.12 32.44
N GLY A 23 7.16 -2.17 32.50
CA GLY A 23 6.21 -1.96 31.43
C GLY A 23 7.06 -1.75 30.16
N PHE A 24 6.91 -2.64 29.19
CA PHE A 24 7.54 -2.45 27.90
C PHE A 24 6.94 -1.18 27.30
N THR A 25 7.64 -0.07 27.45
CA THR A 25 7.42 1.12 26.64
C THR A 25 7.75 0.71 25.21
N GLN A 26 6.73 0.42 24.40
CA GLN A 26 6.90 0.15 22.99
C GLN A 26 7.54 1.39 22.36
N THR A 27 8.81 1.29 22.03
CA THR A 27 9.51 2.34 21.30
C THR A 27 9.24 2.11 19.82
N CYS A 28 8.43 2.98 19.19
CA CYS A 28 8.24 3.03 17.75
C CYS A 28 9.49 3.55 17.01
N THR A 29 10.56 3.80 17.74
CA THR A 29 11.81 4.33 17.21
C THR A 29 12.55 3.23 16.45
N PRO A 30 12.95 3.45 15.22
CA PRO A 30 13.78 2.51 14.47
C PRO A 30 15.14 2.31 15.16
N GLU A 31 15.75 1.14 14.97
CA GLU A 31 17.04 0.78 15.59
C GLU A 31 18.17 1.72 15.17
N PHE A 32 18.10 2.27 13.97
CA PHE A 32 19.00 3.31 13.48
C PHE A 32 18.24 4.26 12.56
N ILE A 33 18.80 5.45 12.34
CA ILE A 33 18.27 6.44 11.42
C ILE A 33 19.21 6.49 10.22
N LEU A 34 18.65 6.28 9.02
CA LEU A 34 19.41 6.43 7.80
C LEU A 34 19.74 7.92 7.57
N SER A 35 20.98 8.19 7.18
CA SER A 35 21.39 9.55 6.83
C SER A 35 20.53 10.10 5.70
N PRO A 36 20.28 11.41 5.66
CA PRO A 36 19.59 12.04 4.53
C PRO A 36 20.24 11.67 3.19
N VAL A 37 19.42 11.66 2.13
CA VAL A 37 19.88 11.36 0.77
C VAL A 37 21.05 12.28 0.41
N GLY A 38 22.23 11.69 0.24
CA GLY A 38 23.42 12.39 -0.24
C GLY A 38 23.52 12.35 -1.77
N SER A 39 24.60 12.85 -2.33
CA SER A 39 24.92 12.77 -3.75
C SER A 39 25.63 11.46 -4.11
N ASN A 40 25.08 10.32 -3.69
CA ASN A 40 25.69 9.02 -3.91
C ASN A 40 25.11 8.37 -5.18
N ASN A 41 25.95 8.01 -6.14
CA ASN A 41 25.55 7.39 -7.41
C ASN A 41 25.61 5.84 -7.38
N THR A 42 25.61 5.25 -6.20
CA THR A 42 25.56 3.80 -5.98
C THR A 42 24.63 3.45 -4.82
N ILE A 43 24.44 2.19 -4.54
CA ILE A 43 23.67 1.66 -3.41
C ILE A 43 24.65 1.02 -2.42
N GLU A 44 24.69 1.53 -1.19
CA GLU A 44 25.54 1.00 -0.12
C GLU A 44 24.79 -0.05 0.69
N TRP A 45 24.72 -1.28 0.19
CA TRP A 45 24.00 -2.40 0.82
C TRP A 45 24.48 -2.73 2.23
N ASP A 46 25.78 -2.56 2.50
CA ASP A 46 26.40 -2.90 3.79
C ASP A 46 25.96 -1.98 4.95
N LYS A 47 25.18 -0.93 4.66
CA LYS A 47 24.49 -0.13 5.70
C LYS A 47 23.41 -0.92 6.43
N PHE A 48 22.94 -2.03 5.85
CA PHE A 48 21.81 -2.80 6.37
C PHE A 48 22.26 -4.19 6.82
N PRO A 49 21.72 -4.70 7.95
CA PRO A 49 21.81 -6.14 8.23
C PRO A 49 21.13 -6.96 7.15
N GLU A 50 21.51 -8.24 7.01
CA GLU A 50 20.77 -9.18 6.18
C GLU A 50 19.38 -9.44 6.77
N PHE A 51 18.35 -9.47 5.92
CA PHE A 51 16.97 -9.72 6.33
C PHE A 51 16.14 -10.36 5.20
N SER A 52 15.01 -10.95 5.57
CA SER A 52 14.05 -11.51 4.62
C SER A 52 12.63 -11.07 4.95
N LEU A 53 11.73 -11.14 3.98
CA LEU A 53 10.32 -10.81 4.10
C LEU A 53 9.47 -11.96 3.53
N PRO A 54 8.24 -12.17 4.05
CA PRO A 54 7.34 -13.23 3.57
C PRO A 54 6.56 -12.80 2.31
N PHE A 55 7.18 -12.00 1.45
CA PHE A 55 6.56 -11.41 0.28
C PHE A 55 7.36 -11.70 -0.98
N THR A 56 6.71 -11.66 -2.14
CA THR A 56 7.36 -11.71 -3.44
C THR A 56 7.85 -10.32 -3.83
N ILE A 57 9.12 -9.99 -3.53
CA ILE A 57 9.69 -8.69 -3.85
C ILE A 57 10.76 -8.89 -4.94
N ILE A 58 10.51 -8.31 -6.12
CA ILE A 58 11.32 -8.49 -7.31
C ILE A 58 12.22 -7.28 -7.49
N TYR A 59 13.52 -7.52 -7.59
CA TYR A 59 14.51 -6.49 -7.85
C TYR A 59 14.81 -6.42 -9.36
N ASN A 60 14.35 -5.37 -9.99
CA ASN A 60 14.75 -4.94 -11.32
C ASN A 60 15.36 -3.53 -11.25
N GLY A 61 16.19 -3.31 -10.25
CA GLY A 61 16.89 -2.07 -9.97
C GLY A 61 18.29 -2.03 -10.57
N PRO A 62 19.04 -0.93 -10.36
CA PRO A 62 20.40 -0.76 -10.88
C PRO A 62 21.38 -1.78 -10.28
N ARG A 63 22.34 -2.22 -11.11
CA ARG A 63 23.33 -3.24 -10.81
C ARG A 63 24.74 -2.68 -11.00
N PHE A 64 25.20 -1.83 -10.11
CA PHE A 64 26.51 -1.16 -10.14
C PHE A 64 27.72 -2.10 -9.95
N GLY A 65 27.67 -3.28 -10.55
CA GLY A 65 28.66 -4.35 -10.34
C GLY A 65 28.38 -5.23 -9.12
N ASP A 66 27.26 -4.97 -8.43
CA ASP A 66 26.81 -5.80 -7.31
C ASP A 66 26.48 -7.23 -7.77
N ASP A 67 26.82 -8.20 -6.94
CA ASP A 67 26.43 -9.59 -7.16
C ASP A 67 24.96 -9.85 -6.73
N ALA A 68 24.43 -11.00 -7.14
CA ALA A 68 23.05 -11.40 -6.83
C ALA A 68 22.75 -11.49 -5.33
N SER A 69 23.76 -11.68 -4.49
CA SER A 69 23.61 -11.82 -3.05
C SER A 69 23.17 -10.50 -2.40
N ARG A 70 23.57 -9.36 -2.95
CA ARG A 70 23.26 -8.05 -2.38
C ARG A 70 21.75 -7.81 -2.26
N PRO A 71 20.95 -7.77 -3.32
CA PRO A 71 19.50 -7.61 -3.16
C PRO A 71 18.85 -8.82 -2.49
N LEU A 72 19.24 -10.07 -2.79
CA LEU A 72 18.61 -11.26 -2.23
C LEU A 72 18.81 -11.43 -0.71
N LYS A 73 19.85 -10.84 -0.14
CA LYS A 73 20.08 -10.79 1.31
C LYS A 73 19.38 -9.61 1.99
N HIS A 74 18.84 -8.67 1.21
CA HIS A 74 18.23 -7.44 1.71
C HIS A 74 16.75 -7.33 1.31
N GLY A 75 16.00 -8.39 1.56
CA GLY A 75 14.55 -8.42 1.48
C GLY A 75 13.96 -8.74 0.11
N PHE A 76 14.76 -8.78 -0.96
CA PHE A 76 14.26 -9.17 -2.28
C PHE A 76 14.24 -10.70 -2.43
N SER A 77 13.18 -11.21 -3.02
CA SER A 77 12.99 -12.65 -3.24
C SER A 77 13.49 -13.11 -4.62
N HIS A 78 13.44 -12.21 -5.61
CA HIS A 78 13.77 -12.49 -7.02
C HIS A 78 14.60 -11.36 -7.63
N LEU A 79 15.37 -11.69 -8.67
CA LEU A 79 16.01 -10.72 -9.55
C LEU A 79 15.35 -10.76 -10.93
N ALA A 80 15.18 -9.58 -11.54
CA ALA A 80 14.74 -9.40 -12.93
C ALA A 80 15.76 -8.61 -13.77
N ASN A 81 16.80 -8.08 -13.15
CA ASN A 81 17.98 -7.48 -13.80
C ASN A 81 19.21 -8.29 -13.40
N PHE A 82 19.96 -8.79 -14.38
CA PHE A 82 21.06 -9.72 -14.18
C PHE A 82 22.38 -9.11 -14.60
N SER A 83 23.47 -9.52 -13.95
CA SER A 83 24.83 -9.07 -14.21
C SER A 83 25.77 -10.24 -14.47
N GLY A 84 26.64 -10.11 -15.45
CA GLY A 84 27.70 -11.07 -15.74
C GLY A 84 27.19 -12.51 -15.95
N SER A 85 27.72 -13.46 -15.17
CA SER A 85 27.36 -14.89 -15.23
C SER A 85 26.18 -15.28 -14.33
N GLU A 86 25.54 -14.35 -13.67
CA GLU A 86 24.40 -14.63 -12.76
C GLU A 86 23.27 -15.41 -13.42
N PRO A 87 22.89 -15.12 -14.70
CA PRO A 87 21.82 -15.86 -15.35
C PRO A 87 22.00 -17.38 -15.32
N SER A 88 23.23 -17.87 -15.46
CA SER A 88 23.53 -19.31 -15.47
C SER A 88 23.68 -19.92 -14.07
N THR A 89 23.99 -19.12 -13.05
CA THR A 89 24.29 -19.58 -11.68
C THR A 89 23.15 -19.37 -10.71
N LEU A 90 22.28 -18.38 -10.96
CA LEU A 90 21.15 -18.06 -10.10
C LEU A 90 20.09 -19.18 -10.17
N PRO A 91 19.59 -19.68 -9.02
CA PRO A 91 18.50 -20.67 -9.02
C PRO A 91 17.26 -20.16 -9.77
N VAL A 92 16.59 -21.03 -10.50
CA VAL A 92 15.35 -20.71 -11.26
C VAL A 92 14.29 -20.05 -10.36
N SER A 93 14.16 -20.53 -9.12
CA SER A 93 13.24 -19.98 -8.11
C SER A 93 13.57 -18.56 -7.64
N LYS A 94 14.64 -17.96 -8.14
CA LYS A 94 15.07 -16.58 -7.85
C LYS A 94 15.05 -15.69 -9.09
N ARG A 95 14.61 -16.21 -10.24
CA ARG A 95 14.59 -15.48 -11.50
C ARG A 95 13.19 -14.95 -11.79
N ALA A 96 13.09 -13.69 -12.15
CA ALA A 96 11.92 -13.10 -12.80
C ALA A 96 12.33 -12.52 -14.15
N LEU A 97 11.45 -12.58 -15.14
CA LEU A 97 11.71 -12.09 -16.50
C LEU A 97 10.63 -11.09 -16.91
N LEU A 98 11.05 -10.04 -17.58
CA LEU A 98 10.16 -9.11 -18.27
C LEU A 98 10.26 -9.39 -19.78
N TRP A 99 9.15 -9.81 -20.40
CA TRP A 99 9.07 -10.07 -21.84
C TRP A 99 8.49 -8.86 -22.57
N ASN A 100 9.36 -7.95 -22.98
CA ASN A 100 9.01 -6.63 -23.52
C ASN A 100 8.74 -6.58 -25.03
N SER A 101 8.95 -7.67 -25.78
CA SER A 101 8.78 -7.69 -27.24
C SER A 101 7.58 -8.52 -27.69
N VAL A 102 6.66 -8.82 -26.78
CA VAL A 102 5.54 -9.73 -27.03
C VAL A 102 4.59 -9.22 -28.14
N ALA A 103 4.37 -7.92 -28.21
CA ALA A 103 3.39 -7.29 -29.09
C ALA A 103 3.99 -6.53 -30.27
N SER A 104 5.29 -6.60 -30.48
CA SER A 104 5.98 -5.96 -31.58
C SER A 104 6.86 -6.95 -32.34
N ILE A 105 7.14 -6.66 -33.60
CA ILE A 105 8.10 -7.39 -34.43
C ILE A 105 9.10 -6.37 -34.93
N ASP A 106 10.40 -6.63 -34.74
CA ASP A 106 11.47 -5.71 -35.13
C ASP A 106 11.34 -5.28 -36.59
N GLY A 107 11.38 -3.98 -36.83
CA GLY A 107 11.31 -3.39 -38.16
C GLY A 107 9.94 -3.45 -38.82
N SER A 108 8.90 -3.86 -38.12
CA SER A 108 7.53 -3.88 -38.64
C SER A 108 6.64 -2.89 -37.89
N ASP A 109 5.74 -2.24 -38.63
CA ASP A 109 4.61 -1.45 -38.10
C ASP A 109 3.49 -2.35 -37.60
N GLN A 110 3.79 -3.43 -36.97
CA GLN A 110 2.78 -4.44 -36.66
C GLN A 110 2.22 -4.28 -35.29
N PRO A 111 1.11 -3.80 -35.20
CA PRO A 111 0.77 -3.33 -33.95
C PRO A 111 -0.55 -3.83 -33.43
N TRP A 112 -0.41 -4.77 -32.57
CA TRP A 112 -1.30 -4.81 -31.46
C TRP A 112 -0.62 -4.27 -30.18
N SER A 113 0.50 -3.55 -30.33
CA SER A 113 1.24 -2.89 -29.24
C SER A 113 0.86 -1.41 -29.07
N VAL A 114 1.45 -0.77 -28.08
CA VAL A 114 1.23 0.61 -27.63
C VAL A 114 1.55 1.67 -28.66
N ILE A 115 2.63 1.45 -29.42
CA ILE A 115 3.23 2.51 -30.23
C ILE A 115 2.79 2.33 -31.67
N GLY A 116 1.88 3.16 -32.13
CA GLY A 116 1.44 3.18 -33.51
C GLY A 116 -0.05 2.87 -33.67
N LEU A 117 -0.41 2.28 -34.78
CA LEU A 117 -1.78 1.97 -35.09
C LEU A 117 -2.19 0.64 -34.48
N GLU A 118 -2.59 0.66 -33.28
CA GLU A 118 -2.92 -0.50 -32.46
C GLU A 118 -4.16 -1.24 -32.98
N SER A 119 -3.95 -2.09 -33.98
CA SER A 119 -5.02 -2.90 -34.58
C SER A 119 -4.75 -4.39 -34.35
N PRO A 120 -5.75 -5.16 -33.96
CA PRO A 120 -5.63 -6.61 -33.89
C PRO A 120 -5.62 -7.26 -35.28
N TRP A 121 -6.03 -6.52 -36.33
CA TRP A 121 -6.25 -7.05 -37.66
C TRP A 121 -5.07 -6.82 -38.60
N GLY A 122 -4.92 -7.73 -39.56
CA GLY A 122 -3.81 -7.67 -40.51
C GLY A 122 -2.49 -8.22 -39.96
N ASN A 123 -2.48 -8.78 -38.77
CA ASN A 123 -1.30 -9.38 -38.15
C ASN A 123 -1.16 -10.86 -38.54
N ASP A 124 0.07 -11.30 -38.87
CA ASP A 124 0.39 -12.69 -39.17
C ASP A 124 0.77 -13.44 -37.88
N THR A 125 -0.12 -14.31 -37.41
CA THR A 125 0.10 -15.14 -36.21
C THR A 125 1.36 -16.01 -36.34
N THR A 126 1.68 -16.53 -37.53
CA THR A 126 2.86 -17.34 -37.76
C THR A 126 4.14 -16.51 -37.56
N LEU A 127 4.12 -15.30 -38.12
CA LEU A 127 5.24 -14.37 -37.97
C LEU A 127 5.47 -14.00 -36.48
N TYR A 128 4.40 -13.71 -35.74
CA TYR A 128 4.51 -13.45 -34.29
C TYR A 128 5.03 -14.65 -33.51
N ARG A 129 4.54 -15.85 -33.76
CA ARG A 129 5.05 -17.07 -33.10
C ARG A 129 6.51 -17.34 -33.39
N ASN A 130 6.96 -17.09 -34.62
CA ASN A 130 8.37 -17.19 -34.96
C ASN A 130 9.22 -16.15 -34.22
N HIS A 131 8.73 -14.92 -34.13
CA HIS A 131 9.39 -13.87 -33.38
C HIS A 131 9.45 -14.20 -31.87
N TRP A 132 8.35 -14.67 -31.28
CA TRP A 132 8.31 -15.13 -29.89
C TRP A 132 9.31 -16.26 -29.63
N ALA A 133 9.37 -17.26 -30.53
CA ALA A 133 10.33 -18.36 -30.43
C ALA A 133 11.77 -17.84 -30.45
N GLN A 134 12.08 -16.93 -31.38
CA GLN A 134 13.42 -16.33 -31.50
C GLN A 134 13.81 -15.55 -30.25
N TYR A 135 12.93 -14.66 -29.76
CA TYR A 135 13.20 -13.83 -28.60
C TYR A 135 13.35 -14.65 -27.31
N LEU A 136 12.43 -15.59 -27.08
CA LEU A 136 12.49 -16.48 -25.92
C LEU A 136 13.72 -17.39 -25.98
N GLY A 137 14.14 -17.82 -27.17
CA GLY A 137 15.38 -18.54 -27.38
C GLY A 137 16.62 -17.70 -27.03
N LEU A 138 16.63 -16.40 -27.36
CA LEU A 138 17.71 -15.49 -26.95
C LEU A 138 17.77 -15.34 -25.42
N LEU A 139 16.63 -15.20 -24.76
CA LEU A 139 16.57 -15.18 -23.31
C LEU A 139 17.06 -16.49 -22.70
N ALA A 140 16.63 -17.64 -23.23
CA ALA A 140 17.10 -18.95 -22.78
C ALA A 140 18.61 -19.09 -22.91
N ASN A 141 19.18 -18.65 -24.04
CA ASN A 141 20.62 -18.65 -24.24
C ASN A 141 21.36 -17.77 -23.22
N SER A 142 20.78 -16.63 -22.85
CA SER A 142 21.40 -15.76 -21.83
C SER A 142 21.41 -16.41 -20.43
N PHE A 143 20.53 -17.38 -20.16
CA PHE A 143 20.49 -18.17 -18.94
C PHE A 143 21.23 -19.51 -19.04
N ASP A 144 21.96 -19.76 -20.15
CA ASP A 144 22.55 -21.07 -20.46
C ASP A 144 21.52 -22.23 -20.45
N ASP A 145 20.26 -21.90 -20.71
CA ASP A 145 19.14 -22.85 -20.73
C ASP A 145 18.94 -23.50 -22.11
N SER A 146 19.79 -23.14 -23.12
CA SER A 146 19.72 -23.64 -24.51
C SER A 146 19.85 -25.15 -24.63
N ARG A 147 20.50 -25.78 -23.66
CA ARG A 147 20.66 -27.24 -23.60
C ARG A 147 19.35 -27.98 -23.30
N THR A 148 18.33 -27.28 -22.83
CA THR A 148 17.10 -27.91 -22.31
C THR A 148 15.87 -27.69 -23.17
N SER A 149 15.82 -26.79 -24.15
CA SER A 149 14.65 -26.62 -25.05
C SER A 149 14.54 -25.25 -25.73
N GLY A 150 15.49 -24.34 -25.52
CA GLY A 150 15.35 -22.96 -26.02
C GLY A 150 14.28 -22.15 -25.29
N ILE A 151 13.90 -22.54 -24.08
CA ILE A 151 12.88 -21.88 -23.26
C ILE A 151 13.55 -21.27 -22.02
N PRO A 152 13.34 -19.97 -21.76
CA PRO A 152 13.90 -19.35 -20.57
C PRO A 152 13.24 -19.91 -19.31
N ARG A 153 14.06 -20.37 -18.36
CA ARG A 153 13.57 -20.92 -17.09
C ARG A 153 13.58 -19.85 -16.00
N ALA A 154 12.40 -19.47 -15.54
CA ALA A 154 12.21 -18.53 -14.46
C ALA A 154 11.04 -18.94 -13.59
N ASP A 155 10.99 -18.45 -12.34
CA ASP A 155 9.85 -18.61 -11.45
C ASP A 155 8.68 -17.70 -11.87
N ILE A 156 9.01 -16.51 -12.37
CA ILE A 156 8.03 -15.51 -12.80
C ILE A 156 8.37 -15.02 -14.20
N ILE A 157 7.37 -14.93 -15.07
CA ILE A 157 7.45 -14.27 -16.38
C ILE A 157 6.34 -13.23 -16.45
N CYS A 158 6.70 -11.99 -16.73
CA CYS A 158 5.79 -10.86 -16.92
C CYS A 158 5.76 -10.47 -18.39
N LEU A 159 4.58 -10.47 -18.99
CA LEU A 159 4.36 -9.88 -20.32
C LEU A 159 4.39 -8.35 -20.16
N ASP A 160 5.05 -7.68 -21.09
CA ASP A 160 5.16 -6.22 -21.11
C ASP A 160 4.67 -5.69 -22.46
N VAL A 161 3.34 -5.51 -22.55
CA VAL A 161 2.68 -5.08 -23.79
C VAL A 161 2.46 -3.58 -23.83
N GLU A 162 2.22 -2.97 -22.70
CA GLU A 162 2.03 -1.52 -22.49
C GLU A 162 0.97 -0.86 -23.42
N ARG A 163 -0.13 -1.52 -23.71
CA ARG A 163 -1.22 -0.88 -24.48
C ARG A 163 -1.83 0.28 -23.70
N MET A 164 -2.01 1.41 -24.41
CA MET A 164 -2.70 2.58 -23.87
C MET A 164 -4.18 2.26 -23.61
N HIS A 165 -4.79 3.06 -22.74
CA HIS A 165 -6.25 3.07 -22.61
C HIS A 165 -6.86 3.60 -23.90
N GLU A 166 -7.63 2.74 -24.56
CA GLU A 166 -8.35 3.11 -25.78
C GLU A 166 -9.77 3.51 -25.40
N LEU A 167 -10.11 4.74 -25.68
CA LEU A 167 -11.49 5.19 -25.58
C LEU A 167 -12.26 4.69 -26.81
N ASP A 168 -13.54 4.41 -26.65
CA ASP A 168 -14.41 3.96 -27.74
C ASP A 168 -14.30 4.86 -28.98
N ARG A 169 -14.18 6.18 -28.80
CA ARG A 169 -13.99 7.14 -29.89
C ARG A 169 -12.69 6.90 -30.68
N ASP A 170 -11.62 6.53 -29.97
CA ASP A 170 -10.29 6.34 -30.55
C ASP A 170 -10.26 5.00 -31.33
N ILE A 171 -10.90 3.97 -30.77
CA ILE A 171 -11.12 2.70 -31.46
C ILE A 171 -11.99 2.90 -32.72
N LEU A 172 -13.08 3.63 -32.62
CA LEU A 172 -13.96 3.92 -33.77
C LEU A 172 -13.26 4.74 -34.85
N ALA A 173 -12.30 5.60 -34.50
CA ALA A 173 -11.50 6.35 -35.46
C ALA A 173 -10.70 5.42 -36.41
N LEU A 174 -10.38 4.20 -35.98
CA LEU A 174 -9.71 3.20 -36.81
C LEU A 174 -10.53 2.78 -38.06
N LYS A 175 -11.84 2.95 -38.04
CA LYS A 175 -12.70 2.70 -39.23
C LYS A 175 -12.33 3.60 -40.42
N ASN A 176 -11.68 4.74 -40.16
CA ASN A 176 -11.22 5.67 -41.20
C ASN A 176 -9.84 5.29 -41.75
N ASN A 177 -9.19 4.28 -41.21
CA ASN A 177 -7.88 3.83 -41.65
C ASN A 177 -7.99 2.74 -42.68
N ASP A 178 -7.45 2.98 -43.86
CA ASP A 178 -7.50 2.06 -45.01
C ASP A 178 -6.64 0.79 -44.81
N ARG A 179 -5.71 0.79 -43.88
CA ARG A 179 -4.97 -0.41 -43.46
C ARG A 179 -5.85 -1.42 -42.73
N ILE A 180 -6.98 -0.99 -42.17
CA ILE A 180 -7.95 -1.90 -41.55
C ILE A 180 -8.75 -2.59 -42.66
N PRO A 181 -8.84 -3.92 -42.67
CA PRO A 181 -9.61 -4.64 -43.72
C PRO A 181 -11.05 -4.15 -43.80
N GLN A 182 -11.54 -3.94 -45.04
CA GLN A 182 -12.84 -3.32 -45.31
C GLN A 182 -14.01 -4.06 -44.61
N GLY A 183 -13.92 -5.38 -44.48
CA GLY A 183 -14.92 -6.16 -43.75
C GLY A 183 -15.16 -5.70 -42.31
N TYR A 184 -14.10 -5.31 -41.61
CA TYR A 184 -14.23 -4.76 -40.26
C TYR A 184 -14.73 -3.32 -40.30
N ARG A 185 -14.19 -2.47 -41.19
CA ARG A 185 -14.60 -1.05 -41.28
C ARG A 185 -16.09 -0.88 -41.56
N ASN A 186 -16.71 -1.83 -42.26
CA ASN A 186 -18.14 -1.81 -42.61
C ASN A 186 -19.04 -2.27 -41.46
N LEU A 187 -18.53 -2.78 -40.37
CA LEU A 187 -19.34 -3.16 -39.20
C LEU A 187 -20.03 -1.94 -38.58
N ALA A 188 -21.22 -2.13 -38.03
CA ALA A 188 -21.84 -1.12 -37.17
C ALA A 188 -20.95 -0.82 -35.97
N ASP A 189 -20.95 0.41 -35.46
CA ASP A 189 -20.01 0.89 -34.46
C ASP A 189 -19.92 0.00 -33.22
N ASN A 190 -21.05 -0.39 -32.67
CA ASN A 190 -21.10 -1.26 -31.51
C ASN A 190 -20.51 -2.67 -31.79
N THR A 191 -20.74 -3.19 -32.97
CA THR A 191 -20.17 -4.48 -33.41
C THR A 191 -18.66 -4.35 -33.62
N PHE A 192 -18.23 -3.24 -34.24
CA PHE A 192 -16.81 -2.94 -34.43
C PHE A 192 -16.05 -2.90 -33.12
N LEU A 193 -16.55 -2.15 -32.13
CA LEU A 193 -15.95 -2.06 -30.78
C LEU A 193 -15.83 -3.43 -30.12
N LYS A 194 -16.91 -4.20 -30.11
CA LYS A 194 -16.90 -5.54 -29.49
C LYS A 194 -15.93 -6.49 -30.20
N THR A 195 -15.90 -6.46 -31.54
CA THR A 195 -14.97 -7.28 -32.32
C THR A 195 -13.52 -6.88 -32.04
N TYR A 196 -13.23 -5.56 -32.01
CA TYR A 196 -11.91 -5.06 -31.69
C TYR A 196 -11.44 -5.53 -30.31
N GLN A 197 -12.26 -5.35 -29.29
CA GLN A 197 -11.94 -5.75 -27.92
C GLN A 197 -11.74 -7.27 -27.78
N ALA A 198 -12.55 -8.07 -28.49
CA ALA A 198 -12.41 -9.53 -28.51
C ALA A 198 -11.12 -9.98 -29.18
N ASP A 199 -10.76 -9.36 -30.32
CA ASP A 199 -9.56 -9.74 -31.07
C ASP A 199 -8.27 -9.27 -30.40
N ILE A 200 -8.25 -8.10 -29.72
CA ILE A 200 -7.15 -7.71 -28.84
C ILE A 200 -7.01 -8.69 -27.69
N ARG A 201 -8.11 -9.05 -27.00
CA ARG A 201 -8.08 -10.05 -25.93
C ARG A 201 -7.55 -11.39 -26.41
N TRP A 202 -7.87 -11.77 -27.63
CA TRP A 202 -7.36 -12.98 -28.26
C TRP A 202 -5.82 -12.95 -28.38
N TRP A 203 -5.23 -11.84 -28.86
CA TRP A 203 -3.77 -11.69 -28.99
C TRP A 203 -3.06 -11.81 -27.66
N TYR A 204 -3.57 -11.14 -26.62
CA TYR A 204 -3.04 -11.25 -25.26
C TYR A 204 -3.14 -12.68 -24.72
N THR A 205 -4.29 -13.33 -24.93
CA THR A 205 -4.50 -14.71 -24.49
C THR A 205 -3.58 -15.66 -25.24
N GLU A 206 -3.38 -15.46 -26.55
CA GLU A 206 -2.55 -16.31 -27.38
C GLU A 206 -1.07 -16.22 -27.02
N SER A 207 -0.56 -15.03 -26.69
CA SER A 207 0.82 -14.86 -26.23
C SER A 207 1.07 -15.61 -24.91
N ALA A 208 0.15 -15.50 -23.95
CA ALA A 208 0.22 -16.23 -22.69
C ALA A 208 0.12 -17.75 -22.89
N ARG A 209 -0.81 -18.21 -23.73
CA ARG A 209 -0.94 -19.64 -24.11
C ARG A 209 0.30 -20.17 -24.81
N TYR A 210 0.90 -19.35 -25.67
CA TYR A 210 2.15 -19.73 -26.34
C TYR A 210 3.21 -20.09 -25.32
N LEU A 211 3.42 -19.24 -24.30
CA LEU A 211 4.34 -19.53 -23.19
C LEU A 211 3.99 -20.83 -22.48
N ARG A 212 2.72 -21.02 -22.10
CA ARG A 212 2.26 -22.24 -21.42
C ARG A 212 2.51 -23.51 -22.24
N ASN A 213 2.31 -23.40 -23.56
CA ASN A 213 2.49 -24.52 -24.50
C ASN A 213 3.95 -24.85 -24.80
N LEU A 214 4.91 -23.99 -24.46
CA LEU A 214 6.33 -24.26 -24.61
C LEU A 214 6.86 -25.31 -23.61
N GLY A 215 6.05 -25.73 -22.64
CA GLY A 215 6.45 -26.67 -21.61
C GLY A 215 7.21 -26.03 -20.45
N LEU A 216 6.90 -24.78 -20.14
CA LEU A 216 7.36 -24.15 -18.89
C LEU A 216 7.01 -25.03 -17.69
N PRO A 217 7.83 -25.04 -16.62
CA PRO A 217 7.45 -25.68 -15.37
C PRO A 217 6.09 -25.20 -14.90
N SER A 218 5.26 -26.09 -14.39
CA SER A 218 3.93 -25.75 -13.84
C SER A 218 4.01 -24.77 -12.66
N SER A 219 5.17 -24.66 -12.02
CA SER A 219 5.45 -23.69 -10.97
C SER A 219 5.71 -22.27 -11.50
N THR A 220 6.05 -22.11 -12.78
CA THR A 220 6.30 -20.79 -13.37
C THR A 220 5.01 -19.97 -13.39
N LYS A 221 5.03 -18.82 -12.74
CA LYS A 221 3.92 -17.88 -12.65
C LYS A 221 3.95 -16.88 -13.81
N LEU A 222 2.79 -16.60 -14.39
CA LEU A 222 2.62 -15.58 -15.42
C LEU A 222 1.86 -14.38 -14.88
N THR A 223 2.28 -13.20 -15.31
CA THR A 223 1.59 -11.93 -15.12
C THR A 223 1.78 -11.04 -16.34
N SER A 224 1.15 -9.86 -16.35
CA SER A 224 1.32 -8.85 -17.40
C SER A 224 1.35 -7.46 -16.79
N TYR A 225 2.36 -6.67 -17.16
CA TYR A 225 2.56 -5.33 -16.64
C TYR A 225 1.33 -4.44 -16.92
N SER A 226 0.80 -3.82 -15.86
CA SER A 226 -0.32 -2.88 -15.93
C SER A 226 -1.66 -3.44 -16.45
N ASP A 227 -1.74 -4.71 -16.85
CA ASP A 227 -2.97 -5.34 -17.29
C ASP A 227 -3.74 -5.89 -16.09
N VAL A 228 -4.62 -5.06 -15.57
CA VAL A 228 -5.38 -5.29 -14.33
C VAL A 228 -6.82 -4.82 -14.50
N PRO A 229 -7.77 -5.27 -13.64
CA PRO A 229 -9.17 -4.83 -13.71
C PRO A 229 -9.32 -3.31 -13.80
N VAL A 230 -8.74 -2.56 -12.88
CA VAL A 230 -8.73 -1.09 -12.92
C VAL A 230 -7.32 -0.64 -13.24
N ARG A 231 -7.11 -0.25 -14.50
CA ARG A 231 -5.79 0.21 -14.98
C ARG A 231 -5.46 1.60 -14.45
N GLY A 232 -4.16 1.93 -14.48
CA GLY A 232 -3.61 3.18 -13.97
C GLY A 232 -4.41 4.40 -14.40
N THR A 233 -5.13 5.00 -13.47
CA THR A 233 -5.85 6.24 -13.66
C THR A 233 -5.44 7.17 -12.55
N TRP A 234 -4.87 8.31 -12.90
CA TRP A 234 -4.37 9.27 -11.90
C TRP A 234 -5.38 10.37 -11.63
N LEU A 235 -5.80 11.06 -12.70
CA LEU A 235 -6.47 12.36 -12.56
C LEU A 235 -7.93 12.28 -12.12
N ASN A 236 -8.59 11.14 -12.27
CA ASN A 236 -10.04 11.05 -12.11
C ASN A 236 -10.47 10.21 -10.90
N ILE A 237 -9.55 9.81 -10.05
CA ILE A 237 -9.87 8.95 -8.90
C ILE A 237 -10.94 9.58 -8.00
N PRO A 238 -10.80 10.84 -7.52
CA PRO A 238 -11.81 11.47 -6.67
C PRO A 238 -13.13 11.80 -7.39
N SER A 239 -13.14 11.82 -8.73
CA SER A 239 -14.36 12.14 -9.51
C SER A 239 -15.45 11.08 -9.39
N ASN A 240 -15.12 9.89 -8.89
CA ASN A 240 -16.05 8.80 -8.70
C ASN A 240 -15.98 8.31 -7.25
N SER A 241 -17.09 7.80 -6.72
CA SER A 241 -17.12 7.24 -5.37
C SER A 241 -16.33 5.92 -5.28
N TRP A 242 -15.91 5.55 -4.08
CA TRP A 242 -15.31 4.23 -3.84
C TRP A 242 -16.23 3.09 -4.29
N GLN A 243 -17.52 3.21 -4.02
CA GLN A 243 -18.50 2.23 -4.47
C GLN A 243 -18.54 2.12 -5.99
N ASP A 244 -18.53 3.24 -6.72
CA ASP A 244 -18.51 3.22 -8.19
C ASP A 244 -17.24 2.54 -8.73
N TRP A 245 -16.07 2.81 -8.13
CA TRP A 245 -14.82 2.16 -8.49
C TRP A 245 -14.81 0.64 -8.28
N THR A 246 -15.53 0.15 -7.27
CA THR A 246 -15.47 -1.26 -6.83
C THR A 246 -16.67 -2.11 -7.24
N THR A 247 -17.73 -1.50 -7.77
CA THR A 247 -18.95 -2.24 -8.15
C THR A 247 -19.44 -1.96 -9.56
N ASN A 248 -18.96 -0.91 -10.24
CA ASN A 248 -19.37 -0.58 -11.60
C ASN A 248 -18.44 -1.25 -12.63
N PRO A 249 -18.90 -2.27 -13.42
CA PRO A 249 -18.07 -2.96 -14.39
C PRO A 249 -17.47 -2.04 -15.47
N GLN A 250 -18.07 -0.87 -15.72
CA GLN A 250 -17.53 0.12 -16.67
C GLN A 250 -16.19 0.73 -16.20
N ARG A 251 -15.82 0.55 -14.94
CA ARG A 251 -14.51 0.94 -14.39
C ARG A 251 -13.43 -0.08 -14.68
N THR A 252 -13.81 -1.27 -15.12
CA THR A 252 -12.85 -2.35 -15.39
C THR A 252 -12.49 -2.43 -16.87
N HIS A 253 -11.24 -2.82 -17.13
CA HIS A 253 -10.72 -2.91 -18.48
C HIS A 253 -11.18 -4.18 -19.18
N TYR A 254 -11.57 -4.07 -20.45
CA TYR A 254 -12.13 -5.18 -21.25
C TYR A 254 -11.19 -6.39 -21.36
N LEU A 255 -9.86 -6.21 -21.27
CA LEU A 255 -8.90 -7.34 -21.27
C LEU A 255 -9.13 -8.31 -20.10
N MET A 256 -9.58 -7.79 -18.96
CA MET A 256 -9.84 -8.59 -17.76
C MET A 256 -11.28 -9.13 -17.71
N GLN A 257 -12.12 -8.74 -18.65
CA GLN A 257 -13.53 -9.11 -18.68
C GLN A 257 -13.78 -10.33 -19.59
N ASN A 258 -14.79 -11.12 -19.23
CA ASN A 258 -15.43 -12.08 -20.11
C ASN A 258 -16.43 -11.37 -21.06
N GLU A 259 -17.10 -12.13 -21.92
CA GLU A 259 -18.07 -11.59 -22.89
C GLU A 259 -19.28 -10.91 -22.25
N ALA A 260 -19.60 -11.24 -20.99
CA ALA A 260 -20.68 -10.62 -20.23
C ALA A 260 -20.24 -9.32 -19.51
N GLY A 261 -18.97 -8.93 -19.64
CA GLY A 261 -18.43 -7.72 -18.99
C GLY A 261 -18.02 -7.90 -17.52
N ASN A 262 -17.99 -9.13 -17.04
CA ASN A 262 -17.52 -9.44 -15.68
C ASN A 262 -16.04 -9.82 -15.69
N ILE A 263 -15.34 -9.60 -14.58
CA ILE A 263 -13.96 -10.09 -14.40
C ILE A 263 -13.93 -11.61 -14.54
N GLY A 264 -12.94 -12.16 -15.29
CA GLY A 264 -12.80 -13.59 -15.56
C GLY A 264 -12.68 -13.93 -17.05
N GLY A 265 -12.20 -13.02 -17.90
CA GLY A 265 -11.98 -13.30 -19.32
C GLY A 265 -10.79 -14.24 -19.57
N THR A 266 -10.67 -14.73 -20.82
CA THR A 266 -9.65 -15.74 -21.19
C THR A 266 -8.23 -15.31 -20.90
N PHE A 267 -7.91 -14.02 -21.00
CA PHE A 267 -6.60 -13.49 -20.66
C PHE A 267 -6.41 -13.43 -19.15
N TYR A 268 -7.41 -12.94 -18.40
CA TYR A 268 -7.36 -12.91 -16.93
C TYR A 268 -7.06 -14.29 -16.35
N GLU A 269 -7.64 -15.35 -16.92
CA GLU A 269 -7.42 -16.72 -16.45
C GLU A 269 -5.97 -17.22 -16.66
N GLN A 270 -5.23 -16.63 -17.62
CA GLN A 270 -3.81 -16.97 -17.81
C GLN A 270 -2.89 -16.37 -16.74
N MET A 271 -3.31 -15.32 -16.07
CA MET A 271 -2.50 -14.62 -15.06
C MET A 271 -2.57 -15.34 -13.72
N ASP A 272 -1.43 -15.55 -13.06
CA ASP A 272 -1.38 -16.13 -11.71
C ASP A 272 -1.54 -15.05 -10.63
N PHE A 273 -1.11 -13.82 -10.91
CA PHE A 273 -1.27 -12.64 -10.07
C PHE A 273 -1.34 -11.38 -10.94
N LEU A 274 -1.67 -10.24 -10.34
CA LEU A 274 -1.88 -8.97 -11.02
C LEU A 274 -0.81 -7.96 -10.65
N THR A 275 -0.33 -7.21 -11.64
CA THR A 275 0.76 -6.25 -11.51
C THR A 275 0.36 -4.84 -11.95
N PRO A 276 -0.45 -4.10 -11.15
CA PRO A 276 -0.78 -2.73 -11.48
C PRO A 276 0.46 -1.84 -11.51
N SER A 277 0.50 -0.88 -12.44
CA SER A 277 1.49 0.18 -12.44
C SER A 277 1.15 1.23 -11.39
N ALA A 278 2.08 1.50 -10.49
CA ALA A 278 1.92 2.49 -9.43
C ALA A 278 3.04 3.55 -9.49
N TYR A 279 3.46 3.92 -10.70
CA TYR A 279 4.49 4.94 -10.92
C TYR A 279 3.97 6.33 -10.61
N TYR A 280 4.82 7.17 -9.99
CA TYR A 280 4.49 8.54 -9.65
C TYR A 280 4.71 9.48 -10.83
N PHE A 281 3.72 10.34 -11.11
CA PHE A 281 3.77 11.24 -12.26
C PHE A 281 4.17 12.66 -11.89
N TYR A 282 3.76 13.13 -10.72
CA TYR A 282 3.93 14.53 -10.31
C TYR A 282 4.99 14.65 -9.21
N PRO A 283 5.95 15.58 -9.33
CA PRO A 283 6.87 15.92 -8.25
C PRO A 283 6.12 16.27 -6.96
N TYR A 284 6.73 15.99 -5.81
CA TYR A 284 6.08 16.19 -4.52
C TYR A 284 5.64 17.67 -4.28
N GLU A 285 6.38 18.63 -4.84
CA GLU A 285 6.07 20.05 -4.77
C GLU A 285 4.79 20.43 -5.53
N ASN A 286 4.39 19.63 -6.50
CA ASN A 286 3.10 19.77 -7.16
C ASN A 286 1.98 19.39 -6.19
N PRO A 287 0.87 20.14 -6.11
CA PRO A 287 -0.27 19.79 -5.25
C PRO A 287 -0.78 18.36 -5.45
N LEU A 288 -0.74 17.84 -6.69
CA LEU A 288 -1.10 16.45 -7.01
C LEU A 288 -0.02 15.45 -6.58
N GLY A 289 1.22 15.87 -6.45
CA GLY A 289 2.33 15.02 -6.00
C GLY A 289 2.18 14.57 -4.55
N LYS A 290 1.50 15.36 -3.72
CA LYS A 290 1.19 15.01 -2.32
C LYS A 290 0.21 13.84 -2.18
N GLU A 291 -0.50 13.50 -3.25
CA GLU A 291 -1.45 12.39 -3.32
C GLU A 291 -0.77 11.04 -3.60
N TYR A 292 0.56 11.00 -3.72
CA TYR A 292 1.34 9.85 -4.16
C TYR A 292 1.00 8.55 -3.42
N LEU A 293 0.89 8.63 -2.10
CA LEU A 293 0.63 7.44 -1.28
C LEU A 293 -0.81 6.95 -1.46
N ALA A 294 -1.78 7.86 -1.47
CA ALA A 294 -3.16 7.51 -1.75
C ALA A 294 -3.30 6.88 -3.16
N TYR A 295 -2.57 7.40 -4.15
CA TYR A 295 -2.54 6.82 -5.49
C TYR A 295 -1.97 5.39 -5.50
N LEU A 296 -0.82 5.18 -4.88
CA LEU A 296 -0.21 3.84 -4.76
C LEU A 296 -1.19 2.84 -4.12
N LEU A 297 -1.80 3.22 -2.99
CA LEU A 297 -2.71 2.34 -2.27
C LEU A 297 -4.02 2.12 -3.04
N PHE A 298 -4.49 3.11 -3.79
CA PHE A 298 -5.66 2.97 -4.65
C PHE A 298 -5.45 1.85 -5.70
N GLN A 299 -4.28 1.80 -6.36
CA GLN A 299 -3.98 0.77 -7.34
C GLN A 299 -4.06 -0.65 -6.75
N ILE A 300 -3.74 -0.80 -5.49
CA ILE A 300 -3.81 -2.08 -4.77
C ILE A 300 -5.25 -2.36 -4.32
N GLU A 301 -5.86 -1.43 -3.60
CA GLU A 301 -7.16 -1.60 -2.95
C GLU A 301 -8.29 -1.82 -3.97
N VAL A 302 -8.29 -1.04 -5.07
CA VAL A 302 -9.33 -1.16 -6.10
C VAL A 302 -9.23 -2.49 -6.85
N ASN A 303 -8.03 -2.94 -7.19
CA ASN A 303 -7.85 -4.20 -7.91
C ASN A 303 -8.13 -5.42 -7.02
N ARG A 304 -7.86 -5.32 -5.71
CA ARG A 304 -8.29 -6.34 -4.73
C ARG A 304 -9.80 -6.44 -4.57
N ALA A 305 -10.53 -5.34 -4.77
CA ALA A 305 -11.99 -5.37 -4.73
C ALA A 305 -12.59 -6.15 -5.92
N TRP A 306 -11.90 -6.18 -7.06
CA TRP A 306 -12.35 -6.87 -8.26
C TRP A 306 -11.81 -8.30 -8.43
N SER A 307 -10.74 -8.66 -7.73
CA SER A 307 -10.02 -9.91 -7.97
C SER A 307 -9.53 -10.54 -6.67
N SER A 308 -9.63 -11.87 -6.61
CA SER A 308 -9.02 -12.67 -5.54
C SER A 308 -7.55 -13.03 -5.81
N LYS A 309 -7.02 -12.70 -7.01
CA LYS A 309 -5.61 -12.92 -7.33
C LYS A 309 -4.73 -11.98 -6.51
N ASP A 310 -3.54 -12.45 -6.20
CA ASP A 310 -2.54 -11.64 -5.50
C ASP A 310 -2.20 -10.37 -6.29
N ILE A 311 -1.96 -9.26 -5.60
CA ILE A 311 -1.55 -7.99 -6.18
C ILE A 311 -0.08 -7.74 -5.85
N ILE A 312 0.73 -7.54 -6.89
CA ILE A 312 2.17 -7.22 -6.80
C ILE A 312 2.42 -5.99 -7.66
N PRO A 313 2.23 -4.77 -7.16
CA PRO A 313 2.36 -3.57 -7.97
C PRO A 313 3.79 -3.33 -8.44
N PHE A 314 3.92 -2.81 -9.66
CA PHE A 314 5.16 -2.20 -10.12
C PHE A 314 5.34 -0.84 -9.45
N VAL A 315 6.51 -0.62 -8.87
CA VAL A 315 6.91 0.64 -8.26
C VAL A 315 8.23 1.12 -8.85
N TRP A 316 8.38 2.43 -8.99
CA TRP A 316 9.57 3.06 -9.50
C TRP A 316 9.99 4.20 -8.58
N LEU A 317 11.27 4.28 -8.24
CA LEU A 317 11.79 5.30 -7.34
C LEU A 317 12.12 6.62 -8.06
N ARG A 318 11.49 6.84 -9.20
CA ARG A 318 11.55 8.08 -9.99
C ARG A 318 10.16 8.57 -10.31
N TYR A 319 10.08 9.84 -10.64
CA TYR A 319 8.88 10.37 -11.28
C TYR A 319 8.85 10.00 -12.75
N HIS A 320 7.66 9.64 -13.25
CA HIS A 320 7.48 9.30 -14.66
C HIS A 320 7.74 10.49 -15.57
N ASN A 321 8.43 10.26 -16.70
CA ASN A 321 8.87 11.30 -17.62
C ASN A 321 7.74 12.15 -18.23
N SER A 322 6.50 11.65 -18.25
CA SER A 322 5.35 12.36 -18.84
C SER A 322 5.10 13.74 -18.23
N PHE A 323 5.36 13.92 -16.94
CA PHE A 323 5.17 15.20 -16.23
C PHE A 323 6.40 15.64 -15.44
N SER A 324 7.47 14.86 -15.48
CA SER A 324 8.73 15.13 -14.78
C SER A 324 9.91 14.82 -15.70
N PRO A 325 10.26 15.76 -16.62
CA PRO A 325 11.32 15.52 -17.59
C PRO A 325 12.62 15.06 -16.92
N GLY A 326 13.28 14.05 -17.50
CA GLY A 326 14.49 13.46 -16.97
C GLY A 326 14.27 12.47 -15.82
N SER A 327 13.03 12.17 -15.46
CA SER A 327 12.68 11.18 -14.44
C SER A 327 13.52 11.28 -13.17
N PRO A 328 13.50 12.41 -12.44
CA PRO A 328 14.30 12.59 -11.24
C PRO A 328 13.85 11.60 -10.15
N MET A 329 14.77 11.28 -9.24
CA MET A 329 14.48 10.41 -8.09
C MET A 329 13.43 11.05 -7.17
N ILE A 330 12.59 10.21 -6.57
CA ILE A 330 11.62 10.65 -5.56
C ILE A 330 12.31 10.94 -4.22
N PRO A 331 11.71 11.76 -3.33
CA PRO A 331 12.24 11.99 -1.99
C PRO A 331 12.33 10.73 -1.13
N ALA A 332 13.25 10.75 -0.16
CA ALA A 332 13.53 9.66 0.76
C ALA A 332 12.27 9.10 1.46
N PHE A 333 11.42 9.99 2.00
CA PHE A 333 10.19 9.58 2.70
C PHE A 333 9.16 8.90 1.77
N MET A 334 9.14 9.28 0.49
CA MET A 334 8.30 8.60 -0.50
C MET A 334 8.82 7.19 -0.79
N ALA A 335 10.14 7.02 -0.91
CA ALA A 335 10.75 5.71 -1.13
C ALA A 335 10.48 4.76 0.05
N GLU A 336 10.62 5.26 1.28
CA GLU A 336 10.32 4.50 2.48
C GLU A 336 8.82 4.12 2.60
N ALA A 337 7.92 5.06 2.34
CA ALA A 337 6.49 4.80 2.31
C ALA A 337 6.12 3.77 1.24
N THR A 338 6.74 3.85 0.06
CA THR A 338 6.54 2.90 -1.05
C THR A 338 6.95 1.49 -0.68
N ALA A 339 7.96 1.34 0.19
CA ALA A 339 8.42 0.04 0.68
C ALA A 339 7.51 -0.57 1.76
N ILE A 340 6.79 0.24 2.52
CA ILE A 340 6.04 -0.20 3.72
C ILE A 340 4.54 -0.35 3.45
N PHE A 341 3.89 0.70 2.97
CA PHE A 341 2.43 0.80 2.95
C PHE A 341 1.69 -0.21 2.06
N PRO A 342 2.23 -0.66 0.91
CA PRO A 342 1.53 -1.61 0.04
C PRO A 342 1.05 -2.86 0.75
N PHE A 343 1.84 -3.41 1.66
CA PHE A 343 1.51 -4.64 2.40
C PHE A 343 0.35 -4.44 3.37
N PHE A 344 0.17 -3.24 3.89
CA PHE A 344 -0.95 -2.86 4.76
C PHE A 344 -2.26 -2.64 3.98
N SER A 345 -2.18 -2.47 2.67
CA SER A 345 -3.34 -2.47 1.76
C SER A 345 -3.55 -3.83 1.08
N GLY A 346 -2.72 -4.84 1.43
CA GLY A 346 -2.87 -6.23 1.04
C GLY A 346 -2.12 -6.64 -0.21
N ALA A 347 -1.12 -5.87 -0.64
CA ALA A 347 -0.16 -6.35 -1.63
C ALA A 347 0.56 -7.61 -1.11
N LYS A 348 0.82 -8.57 -2.00
CA LYS A 348 1.57 -9.79 -1.69
C LYS A 348 3.02 -9.72 -2.16
N GLY A 349 3.41 -8.59 -2.71
CA GLY A 349 4.77 -8.32 -3.17
C GLY A 349 4.88 -6.93 -3.77
N LEU A 350 6.07 -6.66 -4.32
CA LEU A 350 6.40 -5.47 -5.10
C LEU A 350 7.29 -5.86 -6.26
N TRP A 351 7.15 -5.20 -7.39
CA TRP A 351 8.13 -5.23 -8.48
C TRP A 351 8.82 -3.87 -8.53
N LEU A 352 10.02 -3.78 -7.94
CA LEU A 352 10.84 -2.58 -8.02
C LEU A 352 11.51 -2.54 -9.39
N TRP A 353 11.08 -1.58 -10.22
CA TRP A 353 11.59 -1.41 -11.57
C TRP A 353 12.47 -0.16 -11.68
N GLU A 354 13.49 -0.25 -12.53
CA GLU A 354 14.34 0.88 -12.95
C GLU A 354 14.66 0.73 -14.44
N ASN A 355 14.76 1.85 -15.11
CA ASN A 355 15.24 1.88 -16.49
C ASN A 355 16.77 1.88 -16.50
N ASN A 356 17.37 0.83 -17.06
CA ASN A 356 18.83 0.69 -17.17
C ASN A 356 19.51 1.85 -17.92
N PHE A 357 18.75 2.60 -18.72
CA PHE A 357 19.27 3.79 -19.39
C PHE A 357 19.82 4.84 -18.40
N TYR A 358 19.28 4.92 -17.20
CA TYR A 358 19.71 5.87 -16.18
C TYR A 358 20.86 5.36 -15.29
N GLU A 359 21.19 4.08 -15.36
CA GLU A 359 22.14 3.42 -14.44
C GLU A 359 23.53 4.07 -14.44
N ASN A 360 23.99 4.56 -15.59
CA ASN A 360 25.31 5.16 -15.75
C ASN A 360 25.29 6.70 -15.70
N ASN A 361 24.20 7.32 -15.26
CA ASN A 361 24.10 8.76 -15.18
C ASN A 361 24.64 9.24 -13.83
N GLU A 362 25.86 9.80 -13.82
CA GLU A 362 26.54 10.30 -12.61
C GLU A 362 25.77 11.40 -11.85
N GLN A 363 24.80 12.05 -12.48
CA GLN A 363 23.97 13.09 -11.84
C GLN A 363 22.80 12.47 -11.04
N GLN A 364 22.56 11.18 -11.13
CA GLN A 364 21.48 10.53 -10.42
C GLN A 364 21.88 10.19 -8.98
N ASN A 365 20.94 10.32 -8.08
CA ASN A 365 21.16 10.04 -6.67
C ASN A 365 20.50 8.71 -6.25
N TYR A 366 21.23 7.63 -6.37
CA TYR A 366 20.75 6.30 -6.02
C TYR A 366 20.62 6.05 -4.50
N ALA A 367 21.04 7.00 -3.66
CA ALA A 367 20.80 6.88 -2.21
C ALA A 367 19.30 6.83 -1.87
N THR A 368 18.42 7.25 -2.78
CA THR A 368 16.95 7.04 -2.65
C THR A 368 16.60 5.54 -2.54
N TYR A 369 17.33 4.66 -3.22
CA TYR A 369 17.17 3.21 -3.08
C TYR A 369 17.47 2.70 -1.69
N GLU A 370 18.44 3.30 -0.99
CA GLU A 370 18.77 2.94 0.39
C GLU A 370 17.58 3.21 1.32
N HIS A 371 16.80 4.28 1.09
CA HIS A 371 15.59 4.56 1.86
C HIS A 371 14.47 3.56 1.58
N PHE A 372 14.37 3.05 0.37
CA PHE A 372 13.45 1.95 0.06
C PHE A 372 13.87 0.66 0.79
N ILE A 373 15.16 0.29 0.71
CA ILE A 373 15.72 -0.88 1.41
C ILE A 373 15.53 -0.73 2.93
N TYR A 374 15.72 0.49 3.46
CA TYR A 374 15.48 0.80 4.86
C TYR A 374 14.01 0.59 5.26
N GLY A 375 13.08 1.01 4.43
CA GLY A 375 11.64 0.73 4.62
C GLY A 375 11.36 -0.78 4.68
N LEU A 376 11.93 -1.57 3.77
CA LEU A 376 11.83 -3.04 3.79
C LEU A 376 12.48 -3.64 5.04
N TYR A 377 13.64 -3.12 5.47
CA TYR A 377 14.30 -3.56 6.70
C TYR A 377 13.43 -3.28 7.93
N ARG A 378 12.87 -2.07 8.07
CA ARG A 378 11.95 -1.74 9.14
C ARG A 378 10.75 -2.69 9.19
N LEU A 379 10.18 -2.98 8.02
CA LEU A 379 9.05 -3.91 7.88
C LEU A 379 9.43 -5.33 8.28
N SER A 380 10.67 -5.78 7.99
CA SER A 380 11.13 -7.12 8.31
C SER A 380 11.16 -7.43 9.81
N ARG A 381 11.23 -6.39 10.66
CA ARG A 381 11.15 -6.52 12.11
C ARG A 381 9.76 -6.99 12.59
N TYR A 382 8.78 -6.94 11.71
CA TYR A 382 7.39 -7.31 11.96
C TYR A 382 6.89 -8.34 10.93
N ALA A 383 7.79 -9.11 10.34
CA ALA A 383 7.47 -10.07 9.28
C ALA A 383 6.45 -11.13 9.74
N ASP A 384 6.47 -11.48 11.02
CA ASP A 384 5.54 -12.41 11.66
C ASP A 384 4.08 -11.92 11.64
N MET A 385 3.85 -10.60 11.63
CA MET A 385 2.51 -10.02 11.54
C MET A 385 1.81 -10.30 10.20
N PHE A 386 2.58 -10.66 9.17
CA PHE A 386 2.08 -10.92 7.82
C PHE A 386 2.08 -12.41 7.44
N GLN A 387 2.39 -13.31 8.37
CA GLN A 387 2.39 -14.76 8.16
C GLN A 387 1.12 -15.40 8.74
N GLY A 388 0.58 -16.42 8.06
CA GLY A 388 -0.66 -17.09 8.49
C GLY A 388 -1.87 -16.16 8.42
N ASP A 389 -2.82 -16.34 9.32
CA ASP A 389 -4.05 -15.55 9.36
C ASP A 389 -3.82 -14.21 10.06
N TYR A 390 -4.19 -13.12 9.40
CA TYR A 390 -4.16 -11.76 9.92
C TYR A 390 -5.28 -10.90 9.30
N GLU A 391 -5.68 -9.85 10.00
CA GLU A 391 -6.71 -8.91 9.55
C GLU A 391 -6.06 -7.61 9.07
N LEU A 392 -6.44 -7.13 7.88
CA LEU A 392 -6.07 -5.79 7.41
C LEU A 392 -7.05 -4.76 7.94
N VAL A 393 -6.54 -3.67 8.49
CA VAL A 393 -7.33 -2.53 8.96
C VAL A 393 -7.16 -1.37 7.99
N ILE A 394 -8.18 -1.14 7.18
CA ILE A 394 -8.27 -0.06 6.20
C ILE A 394 -9.47 0.82 6.61
N PRO A 395 -9.25 1.83 7.46
CA PRO A 395 -10.36 2.60 8.04
C PRO A 395 -11.09 3.47 7.03
N GLN A 396 -10.40 3.86 5.98
CA GLN A 396 -10.89 4.71 4.91
C GLN A 396 -10.20 4.31 3.60
N SER A 397 -10.93 4.30 2.48
CA SER A 397 -10.33 3.95 1.18
C SER A 397 -9.24 4.95 0.78
N ALA A 398 -8.28 4.48 -0.01
CA ALA A 398 -7.25 5.36 -0.56
C ALA A 398 -7.85 6.48 -1.42
N ARG A 399 -8.96 6.20 -2.13
CA ARG A 399 -9.73 7.20 -2.88
C ARG A 399 -10.24 8.35 -1.99
N ASP A 400 -10.79 8.02 -0.83
CA ASP A 400 -11.35 9.00 0.08
C ASP A 400 -10.28 9.83 0.80
N HIS A 401 -9.10 9.23 1.07
CA HIS A 401 -7.92 9.98 1.52
C HIS A 401 -7.47 11.02 0.49
N MET A 402 -7.47 10.66 -0.80
CA MET A 402 -7.12 11.58 -1.87
C MET A 402 -8.09 12.75 -1.96
N GLU A 403 -9.40 12.50 -1.81
CA GLU A 403 -10.43 13.54 -1.82
C GLU A 403 -10.34 14.46 -0.59
N GLN A 404 -10.17 13.86 0.61
CA GLN A 404 -10.18 14.59 1.87
C GLN A 404 -8.83 15.22 2.24
N ARG A 405 -7.74 14.79 1.59
CA ARG A 405 -6.37 15.28 1.83
C ARG A 405 -5.96 15.18 3.30
N ASN A 406 -6.30 14.06 3.94
CA ASN A 406 -6.01 13.80 5.35
C ASN A 406 -4.86 12.79 5.50
N PRO A 407 -4.23 12.68 6.70
CA PRO A 407 -3.22 11.69 6.98
C PRO A 407 -3.71 10.27 6.71
N ILE A 408 -2.83 9.43 6.19
CA ILE A 408 -3.13 8.02 5.89
C ILE A 408 -2.59 7.15 7.02
N TRP A 409 -3.41 6.22 7.48
CA TRP A 409 -2.93 5.11 8.27
C TRP A 409 -3.57 3.79 7.84
N ARG A 410 -2.83 2.71 8.03
CA ARG A 410 -3.23 1.33 7.77
C ARG A 410 -2.75 0.46 8.92
N GLY A 411 -3.44 -0.63 9.19
CA GLY A 411 -3.08 -1.55 10.25
C GLY A 411 -3.10 -3.02 9.81
N VAL A 412 -2.35 -3.83 10.54
CA VAL A 412 -2.40 -5.29 10.47
C VAL A 412 -2.60 -5.81 11.88
N VAL A 413 -3.64 -6.62 12.06
CA VAL A 413 -3.98 -7.20 13.37
C VAL A 413 -3.70 -8.70 13.35
N LYS A 414 -2.95 -9.14 14.34
CA LYS A 414 -2.64 -10.55 14.57
C LYS A 414 -2.32 -10.79 16.05
N ASP A 415 -2.80 -11.89 16.61
CA ASP A 415 -2.46 -12.38 17.95
C ASP A 415 -2.59 -11.30 19.06
N GLY A 416 -3.70 -10.51 19.02
CA GLY A 416 -3.96 -9.46 19.99
C GLY A 416 -3.08 -8.21 19.86
N LYS A 417 -2.33 -8.09 18.78
CA LYS A 417 -1.49 -6.93 18.45
C LYS A 417 -1.98 -6.24 17.19
N ILE A 418 -1.71 -4.95 17.09
CA ILE A 418 -1.91 -4.16 15.88
C ILE A 418 -0.60 -3.49 15.47
N LEU A 419 -0.15 -3.76 14.25
CA LEU A 419 0.95 -3.04 13.63
C LEU A 419 0.37 -1.91 12.78
N ILE A 420 0.82 -0.69 12.99
CA ILE A 420 0.35 0.52 12.31
C ILE A 420 1.45 1.09 11.43
N ALA A 421 1.08 1.40 10.18
CA ALA A 421 1.82 2.32 9.31
C ALA A 421 0.99 3.60 9.17
N ALA A 422 1.62 4.77 9.40
CA ALA A 422 0.96 6.06 9.31
C ALA A 422 1.88 7.14 8.72
N GLN A 423 1.30 8.05 7.92
CA GLN A 423 2.01 9.19 7.34
C GLN A 423 1.05 10.34 7.05
N ASN A 424 1.51 11.58 7.21
CA ASN A 424 0.85 12.76 6.67
C ASN A 424 1.60 13.27 5.44
N THR A 425 1.11 12.89 4.25
CA THR A 425 1.72 13.30 2.97
C THR A 425 1.52 14.78 2.63
N TYR A 426 0.66 15.47 3.36
CA TYR A 426 0.35 16.90 3.16
C TYR A 426 1.10 17.81 4.15
N ALA A 427 1.79 17.24 5.13
CA ALA A 427 2.53 18.00 6.14
C ALA A 427 3.68 18.82 5.51
N THR A 428 4.09 19.89 6.20
CA THR A 428 5.40 20.49 5.98
C THR A 428 6.45 19.80 6.85
N GLU A 429 7.74 19.97 6.56
CA GLU A 429 8.82 19.30 7.29
C GLU A 429 8.78 19.53 8.82
N SER A 430 8.38 20.74 9.23
CA SER A 430 8.33 21.13 10.65
C SER A 430 6.95 20.90 11.29
N GLN A 431 5.97 20.45 10.54
CA GLN A 431 4.61 20.29 11.04
C GLN A 431 4.48 19.03 11.89
N GLN A 432 3.90 19.18 13.07
CA GLN A 432 3.45 18.05 13.87
C GLN A 432 1.96 17.79 13.62
N THR A 433 1.60 16.53 13.37
CA THR A 433 0.22 16.10 13.12
C THR A 433 -0.19 15.09 14.19
N SER A 434 -1.20 15.41 14.96
CA SER A 434 -1.81 14.46 15.91
C SER A 434 -2.88 13.64 15.17
N LEU A 435 -2.77 12.31 15.23
CA LEU A 435 -3.67 11.38 14.56
C LEU A 435 -4.26 10.38 15.54
N THR A 436 -5.57 10.30 15.60
CA THR A 436 -6.27 9.30 16.41
C THR A 436 -6.57 8.06 15.58
N LEU A 437 -6.00 6.94 16.00
CA LEU A 437 -6.20 5.62 15.42
C LEU A 437 -7.33 4.92 16.15
N THR A 438 -8.24 4.30 15.43
CA THR A 438 -9.36 3.55 16.04
C THR A 438 -9.54 2.20 15.34
N TYR A 439 -9.56 1.14 16.13
CA TYR A 439 -9.86 -0.21 15.67
C TYR A 439 -10.77 -0.89 16.69
N LYS A 440 -12.02 -1.18 16.32
CA LYS A 440 -13.05 -1.70 17.23
C LYS A 440 -13.16 -0.79 18.48
N GLN A 441 -12.84 -1.31 19.65
CA GLN A 441 -12.85 -0.56 20.93
C GLN A 441 -11.49 0.05 21.28
N TRP A 442 -10.42 -0.36 20.57
CA TRP A 442 -9.08 0.18 20.79
C TRP A 442 -8.94 1.56 20.13
N THR A 443 -8.38 2.51 20.86
CA THR A 443 -8.08 3.86 20.37
C THR A 443 -6.73 4.31 20.89
N LYS A 444 -5.93 4.90 20.03
CA LYS A 444 -4.61 5.44 20.35
C LYS A 444 -4.37 6.74 19.59
N THR A 445 -3.89 7.76 20.27
CA THR A 445 -3.40 8.97 19.62
C THR A 445 -1.89 8.87 19.42
N ILE A 446 -1.44 9.16 18.20
CA ILE A 446 -0.03 9.24 17.81
C ILE A 446 0.27 10.63 17.28
N ASN A 447 1.55 11.02 17.31
CA ASN A 447 2.02 12.26 16.70
C ASN A 447 2.98 11.90 15.56
N LEU A 448 2.77 12.50 14.40
CA LEU A 448 3.62 12.40 13.22
C LEU A 448 4.40 13.70 13.06
N ASN A 449 5.69 13.61 12.76
CA ASN A 449 6.57 14.77 12.56
C ASN A 449 6.89 14.92 11.07
N GLY A 450 6.47 16.02 10.46
CA GLY A 450 6.69 16.27 9.04
C GLY A 450 6.21 15.11 8.16
N HIS A 451 7.10 14.61 7.33
CA HIS A 451 6.83 13.52 6.39
C HIS A 451 7.22 12.12 6.91
N GLU A 452 7.44 11.98 8.23
CA GLU A 452 7.89 10.69 8.77
C GLU A 452 6.92 9.55 8.42
N VAL A 453 7.49 8.38 8.13
CA VAL A 453 6.76 7.13 8.00
C VAL A 453 6.78 6.43 9.35
N LEU A 454 5.71 6.56 10.10
CA LEU A 454 5.57 5.85 11.38
C LEU A 454 5.27 4.38 11.09
N LEU A 455 6.01 3.49 11.74
CA LEU A 455 5.75 2.05 11.77
C LEU A 455 5.87 1.59 13.22
N CYS A 456 4.75 1.19 13.82
CA CYS A 456 4.69 0.90 15.25
C CYS A 456 3.69 -0.21 15.58
N GLN A 457 4.09 -1.14 16.45
CA GLN A 457 3.23 -2.20 16.97
C GLN A 457 2.70 -1.83 18.35
N PHE A 458 1.41 -2.08 18.57
CA PHE A 458 0.72 -1.88 19.84
C PHE A 458 0.01 -3.17 20.26
N ASP A 459 -0.10 -3.40 21.57
CA ASP A 459 -0.98 -4.44 22.11
C ASP A 459 -2.42 -3.94 22.11
N LEU A 460 -3.34 -4.76 21.59
CA LEU A 460 -4.78 -4.45 21.63
C LEU A 460 -5.38 -4.61 23.04
N SER A 461 -4.67 -5.35 23.93
CA SER A 461 -4.99 -5.42 25.35
C SER A 461 -4.61 -4.13 26.10
N ASP A 462 -3.73 -3.31 25.53
CA ASP A 462 -3.53 -1.91 25.89
C ASP A 462 -4.71 -1.04 25.38
N VAL A 463 -5.90 -1.63 25.30
CA VAL A 463 -7.06 -0.79 25.57
C VAL A 463 -6.65 -0.07 26.82
N VAL A 464 -6.25 1.21 26.70
CA VAL A 464 -6.33 2.08 27.85
C VAL A 464 -7.70 1.77 28.37
N SER A 465 -7.75 1.12 29.50
CA SER A 465 -8.98 0.93 30.21
C SER A 465 -9.42 2.34 30.60
N SER A 466 -9.91 3.11 29.58
CA SER A 466 -10.94 4.09 29.82
C SER A 466 -12.17 3.41 30.46
N LEU A 467 -12.09 2.08 30.63
CA LEU A 467 -12.98 1.23 31.43
C LEU A 467 -12.52 1.10 32.89
N ASP A 468 -11.31 1.51 33.23
CA ASP A 468 -10.94 1.96 34.58
C ASP A 468 -11.17 3.46 34.77
N SER A 469 -11.83 4.13 33.82
CA SER A 469 -12.45 5.41 34.17
C SER A 469 -13.51 5.06 35.19
N SER A 470 -13.24 5.43 36.41
CA SER A 470 -14.21 5.42 37.51
C SER A 470 -15.52 6.11 37.10
N LEU A 471 -15.58 6.69 35.91
CA LEU A 471 -16.64 7.51 35.37
C LEU A 471 -16.91 7.18 33.89
N ALA A 472 -18.14 6.86 33.51
CA ALA A 472 -18.62 6.69 32.14
C ALA A 472 -19.74 7.66 31.83
N LEU A 473 -19.60 8.45 30.75
CA LEU A 473 -20.65 9.34 30.25
C LEU A 473 -21.61 8.51 29.35
N THR A 474 -22.79 8.20 29.86
CA THR A 474 -23.75 7.33 29.19
C THR A 474 -24.62 8.08 28.20
N SER A 475 -25.06 9.31 28.52
CA SER A 475 -25.80 10.15 27.58
C SER A 475 -25.77 11.64 27.94
N VAL A 476 -26.01 12.48 26.92
CA VAL A 476 -26.23 13.92 27.04
C VAL A 476 -27.45 14.27 26.22
N PHE A 477 -28.46 14.85 26.85
CA PHE A 477 -29.71 15.19 26.17
C PHE A 477 -30.44 16.40 26.83
N PRO A 478 -31.30 17.13 26.10
CA PRO A 478 -31.44 17.03 24.65
C PRO A 478 -30.17 17.50 23.91
N ASN A 479 -29.94 16.95 22.74
CA ASN A 479 -28.89 17.41 21.83
C ASN A 479 -29.42 17.22 20.40
N PRO A 480 -29.81 18.29 19.71
CA PRO A 480 -29.61 19.72 19.99
C PRO A 480 -30.36 20.25 21.23
N THR A 481 -29.92 21.40 21.74
CA THR A 481 -30.46 22.04 22.96
C THR A 481 -30.46 23.55 22.84
N GLN A 482 -31.35 24.22 23.63
CA GLN A 482 -31.41 25.67 23.67
C GLN A 482 -30.86 26.27 24.97
N ARG A 483 -31.03 25.61 26.12
CA ARG A 483 -30.68 26.20 27.44
C ARG A 483 -30.14 25.21 28.46
N THR A 484 -30.60 23.98 28.45
CA THR A 484 -30.27 23.01 29.50
C THR A 484 -30.02 21.66 28.91
N ILE A 485 -28.97 21.00 29.36
CA ILE A 485 -28.72 19.59 29.08
C ILE A 485 -28.73 18.79 30.37
N PHE A 486 -29.11 17.52 30.23
CA PHE A 486 -28.93 16.51 31.26
C PHE A 486 -27.80 15.60 30.87
N VAL A 487 -26.92 15.36 31.81
CA VAL A 487 -25.71 14.51 31.63
C VAL A 487 -25.89 13.30 32.53
N ASN A 488 -26.03 12.13 31.94
CA ASN A 488 -26.07 10.87 32.68
C ASN A 488 -24.66 10.28 32.73
N LEU A 489 -24.19 9.96 33.94
CA LEU A 489 -22.93 9.35 34.23
C LEU A 489 -23.15 8.06 35.03
N THR A 490 -22.36 7.05 34.70
CA THR A 490 -22.19 5.86 35.57
C THR A 490 -20.82 5.93 36.23
N SER A 491 -20.78 5.90 37.55
CA SER A 491 -19.54 5.86 38.31
C SER A 491 -19.33 4.51 38.99
N ARG A 492 -18.12 3.98 38.94
CA ARG A 492 -17.72 2.73 39.61
C ARG A 492 -17.10 2.97 40.97
N SER A 493 -16.74 4.20 41.27
CA SER A 493 -16.21 4.62 42.57
C SER A 493 -16.80 5.96 42.96
N THR A 494 -16.85 6.25 44.25
CA THR A 494 -17.21 7.58 44.72
C THR A 494 -16.14 8.58 44.32
N GLN A 495 -16.54 9.62 43.56
CA GLN A 495 -15.69 10.72 43.15
C GLN A 495 -15.98 11.93 44.00
N SER A 496 -14.98 12.51 44.63
CA SER A 496 -15.11 13.69 45.46
C SER A 496 -15.40 14.95 44.66
N GLU A 497 -14.97 14.97 43.40
CA GLU A 497 -15.17 16.12 42.52
C GLU A 497 -15.27 15.70 41.06
N ILE A 498 -16.32 16.14 40.36
CA ILE A 498 -16.47 16.01 38.91
C ILE A 498 -16.66 17.42 38.36
N LEU A 499 -15.85 17.77 37.38
CA LEU A 499 -15.90 19.04 36.68
C LEU A 499 -16.55 18.87 35.31
N PHE A 500 -17.59 19.65 35.06
CA PHE A 500 -18.26 19.80 33.78
C PHE A 500 -17.82 21.13 33.16
N GLU A 501 -17.41 21.12 31.90
CA GLU A 501 -16.98 22.33 31.19
C GLU A 501 -17.63 22.40 29.83
N LEU A 502 -18.24 23.55 29.52
CA LEU A 502 -18.62 23.91 28.15
C LEU A 502 -17.49 24.66 27.49
N ILE A 503 -17.03 24.16 26.35
CA ILE A 503 -15.84 24.66 25.65
C ILE A 503 -16.23 25.00 24.21
N ASP A 504 -15.80 26.15 23.71
CA ASP A 504 -15.94 26.49 22.30
C ASP A 504 -14.92 25.73 21.42
N LEU A 505 -15.08 25.77 20.10
CA LEU A 505 -14.17 25.10 19.16
C LEU A 505 -12.76 25.72 19.11
N LYS A 506 -12.53 26.86 19.79
CA LYS A 506 -11.22 27.47 19.95
C LYS A 506 -10.51 27.01 21.23
N GLY A 507 -11.18 26.19 22.05
CA GLY A 507 -10.65 25.70 23.33
C GLY A 507 -10.96 26.60 24.52
N THR A 508 -11.80 27.65 24.38
CA THR A 508 -12.16 28.56 25.47
C THR A 508 -13.24 27.94 26.34
N VAL A 509 -13.02 27.85 27.64
CA VAL A 509 -14.04 27.40 28.60
C VAL A 509 -15.03 28.52 28.83
N LEU A 510 -16.28 28.26 28.48
CA LEU A 510 -17.40 29.22 28.55
C LEU A 510 -18.20 29.11 29.85
N LYS A 511 -18.25 27.90 30.42
CA LYS A 511 -18.95 27.63 31.69
C LYS A 511 -18.38 26.38 32.35
N THR A 512 -18.37 26.39 33.68
CA THR A 512 -18.01 25.24 34.51
C THR A 512 -19.12 24.93 35.52
N LEU A 513 -19.20 23.65 35.93
CA LEU A 513 -20.02 23.16 37.05
C LEU A 513 -19.23 22.06 37.74
N THR A 514 -19.08 22.16 39.04
CA THR A 514 -18.48 21.12 39.88
C THR A 514 -19.56 20.38 40.66
N SER A 515 -19.44 19.07 40.75
CA SER A 515 -20.38 18.23 41.53
C SER A 515 -19.65 16.96 42.02
N ASN A 516 -20.25 16.26 42.97
CA ASN A 516 -19.77 14.96 43.44
C ASN A 516 -20.68 13.86 42.87
N THR A 517 -20.13 12.63 42.78
CA THR A 517 -20.92 11.45 42.38
C THR A 517 -20.73 10.30 43.35
N SER A 518 -21.75 9.47 43.48
CA SER A 518 -21.68 8.16 44.17
C SER A 518 -21.52 7.03 43.16
N VAL A 519 -21.21 5.85 43.64
CA VAL A 519 -21.18 4.63 42.79
C VAL A 519 -22.58 4.37 42.20
N GLY A 520 -22.61 4.08 40.89
CA GLY A 520 -23.84 3.84 40.13
C GLY A 520 -24.19 4.98 39.17
N ASP A 521 -25.41 5.00 38.70
CA ASP A 521 -25.92 5.98 37.75
C ASP A 521 -26.33 7.28 38.42
N SER A 522 -25.88 8.38 37.87
CA SER A 522 -26.19 9.73 38.33
C SER A 522 -26.57 10.62 37.17
N ARG A 523 -27.51 11.55 37.41
CA ARG A 523 -27.96 12.54 36.43
C ARG A 523 -27.67 13.93 36.91
N TYR A 524 -27.02 14.71 36.06
CA TYR A 524 -26.66 16.11 36.34
C TYR A 524 -27.37 17.02 35.37
N ARG A 525 -27.89 18.15 35.90
CA ARG A 525 -28.43 19.23 35.11
C ARG A 525 -27.34 20.27 34.88
N PHE A 526 -27.09 20.60 33.62
CA PHE A 526 -26.12 21.62 33.22
C PHE A 526 -26.85 22.71 32.42
N ASP A 527 -27.05 23.86 33.05
CA ASP A 527 -27.67 25.01 32.40
C ASP A 527 -26.63 25.75 31.58
N LEU A 528 -26.88 25.93 30.30
CA LEU A 528 -25.96 26.53 29.35
C LEU A 528 -25.95 28.06 29.46
N PRO A 529 -24.82 28.73 29.26
CA PRO A 529 -24.76 30.17 29.11
C PRO A 529 -25.43 30.62 27.80
N VAL A 530 -25.75 31.91 27.70
CA VAL A 530 -26.20 32.49 26.43
C VAL A 530 -24.98 32.57 25.49
N VAL A 531 -24.95 31.71 24.46
CA VAL A 531 -23.90 31.62 23.48
C VAL A 531 -24.49 31.57 22.08
N PRO A 532 -23.75 31.92 21.03
CA PRO A 532 -24.20 31.79 19.64
C PRO A 532 -24.61 30.35 19.30
N ARG A 533 -25.57 30.21 18.39
CA ARG A 533 -25.94 28.91 17.81
C ARG A 533 -24.71 28.24 17.18
N GLY A 534 -24.50 26.98 17.52
CA GLY A 534 -23.34 26.26 16.99
C GLY A 534 -22.96 24.98 17.74
N THR A 535 -21.85 24.41 17.34
CA THR A 535 -21.28 23.21 17.98
C THR A 535 -20.32 23.62 19.08
N TYR A 536 -20.43 22.94 20.21
CA TYR A 536 -19.60 23.11 21.41
C TYR A 536 -19.13 21.75 21.92
N LEU A 537 -18.17 21.73 22.81
CA LEU A 537 -17.68 20.55 23.49
C LEU A 537 -18.13 20.59 24.95
N LEU A 538 -18.75 19.52 25.42
CA LEU A 538 -18.96 19.28 26.86
C LEU A 538 -17.85 18.33 27.31
N ARG A 539 -16.96 18.79 28.18
CA ARG A 539 -15.96 17.99 28.84
C ARG A 539 -16.41 17.69 30.26
N VAL A 540 -16.34 16.43 30.65
CA VAL A 540 -16.60 15.96 32.02
C VAL A 540 -15.34 15.29 32.51
N SER A 541 -14.77 15.78 33.60
CA SER A 541 -13.50 15.30 34.16
C SER A 541 -13.57 15.03 35.65
N SER A 542 -12.82 14.05 36.10
CA SER A 542 -12.49 13.77 37.49
C SER A 542 -10.98 13.81 37.67
N GLU A 543 -10.45 13.58 38.88
CA GLU A 543 -9.02 13.53 39.13
C GLU A 543 -8.26 12.54 38.23
N SER A 544 -8.91 11.44 37.82
CA SER A 544 -8.27 10.35 37.08
C SER A 544 -8.79 10.17 35.65
N SER A 545 -9.85 10.87 35.22
CA SER A 545 -10.46 10.65 33.90
C SER A 545 -11.10 11.91 33.33
N SER A 546 -11.16 11.98 31.99
CA SER A 546 -11.83 13.05 31.25
C SER A 546 -12.52 12.50 29.99
N ILE A 547 -13.77 12.91 29.80
CA ILE A 547 -14.62 12.48 28.67
C ILE A 547 -15.19 13.72 28.00
N THR A 548 -15.14 13.76 26.67
CA THR A 548 -15.67 14.89 25.88
C THR A 548 -16.78 14.43 24.94
N ARG A 549 -17.82 15.26 24.76
CA ARG A 549 -18.92 15.05 23.80
C ARG A 549 -19.25 16.35 23.07
N HIS A 550 -19.61 16.21 21.80
CA HIS A 550 -20.15 17.32 21.03
C HIS A 550 -21.59 17.59 21.42
N ILE A 551 -21.94 18.85 21.65
CA ILE A 551 -23.32 19.32 21.84
C ILE A 551 -23.60 20.42 20.83
N PHE A 552 -24.86 20.46 20.34
CA PHE A 552 -25.33 21.49 19.42
C PHE A 552 -26.30 22.40 20.16
N ILE A 553 -25.99 23.70 20.17
CA ILE A 553 -26.83 24.73 20.80
C ILE A 553 -27.58 25.47 19.70
N GLU A 554 -28.93 25.55 19.81
CA GLU A 554 -29.81 26.21 18.86
C GLU A 554 -30.18 27.65 19.26
#